data_912f1f7f446ece03b9ecd20c4fdf1ad8
#
_entry.id   912f1f7f446ece03b9ecd20c4fdf1ad8
#
_cell.length_a   1.000
_cell.length_b   1.000
_cell.length_c   1.000
_cell.angle_alpha   90.00
_cell.angle_beta   90.00
_cell.angle_gamma   90.00
#
_symmetry.space_group_name_H-M   'P 1'
#
loop_
_entity.id
_entity.type
_entity.pdbx_description
1 polymer ?
#
loop_
_entity_poly.entity_id
_entity_poly.type
_entity_poly.pdbx_seq_one_letter_code
_entity_poly.pdbx_strand_id
1 'polypeptide(L)'
;MQITYHGHSCVQIASGGKSLLIDPFLRGNPIAVTKPEDIKTDYILLTHAHTDHILDAEPIAKANDASVVAIVELATYMSWKKLKTIGMNMGGTVDLGFAKAKMTQAFHSSGISLEEGQIIYGGLPAGYIIEAEGLTVLHAGDTSLFSDMRMIGERHKIDVAIIPIGDHYTMGPEDALQAAEWYGAKLVIPIHYDTFPPIRQDAEAFVRRLEAQGQRGKVMAPGDQIEIAAE
;
A
#
# COMPACT_ATOMS: atom_id res chain seq x y z
N MET A 1 14.38 -4.20 -8.98
CA MET A 1 12.95 -3.87 -8.67
C MET A 1 12.79 -2.36 -8.65
N GLN A 2 11.76 -1.81 -9.30
CA GLN A 2 11.45 -0.38 -9.28
C GLN A 2 10.21 -0.12 -8.43
N ILE A 3 10.23 0.93 -7.61
CA ILE A 3 9.07 1.41 -6.84
C ILE A 3 8.76 2.82 -7.31
N THR A 4 7.50 3.06 -7.69
CA THR A 4 6.97 4.38 -8.07
C THR A 4 5.90 4.80 -7.07
N TYR A 5 6.02 6.00 -6.51
CA TYR A 5 5.01 6.59 -5.64
C TYR A 5 4.09 7.50 -6.44
N HIS A 6 2.79 7.26 -6.39
CA HIS A 6 1.79 8.03 -7.13
C HIS A 6 1.03 9.04 -6.26
N GLY A 7 1.30 9.04 -4.95
CA GLY A 7 0.63 9.90 -3.97
C GLY A 7 -0.34 9.12 -3.07
N HIS A 8 -0.60 9.63 -1.88
CA HIS A 8 -1.42 9.04 -0.83
C HIS A 8 -0.89 7.66 -0.42
N SER A 9 -1.61 6.58 -0.72
CA SER A 9 -1.16 5.19 -0.52
C SER A 9 -0.89 4.45 -1.84
N CYS A 10 -1.00 5.16 -2.98
CA CYS A 10 -0.85 4.55 -4.29
C CYS A 10 0.62 4.33 -4.64
N VAL A 11 1.02 3.06 -4.69
CA VAL A 11 2.40 2.64 -5.01
C VAL A 11 2.40 1.59 -6.10
N GLN A 12 3.28 1.73 -7.08
CA GLN A 12 3.50 0.73 -8.11
C GLN A 12 4.85 0.04 -7.90
N ILE A 13 4.88 -1.28 -8.00
CA ILE A 13 6.09 -2.10 -7.93
C ILE A 13 6.25 -2.81 -9.26
N ALA A 14 7.39 -2.59 -9.94
CA ALA A 14 7.73 -3.23 -11.20
C ALA A 14 8.98 -4.10 -11.06
N SER A 15 8.95 -5.28 -11.67
CA SER A 15 10.02 -6.28 -11.64
C SER A 15 9.87 -7.23 -12.83
N GLY A 16 10.97 -7.56 -13.50
CA GLY A 16 10.95 -8.53 -14.62
C GLY A 16 10.03 -8.18 -15.78
N GLY A 17 9.79 -6.91 -16.05
CA GLY A 17 8.88 -6.45 -17.12
C GLY A 17 7.38 -6.57 -16.79
N LYS A 18 7.04 -6.89 -15.54
CA LYS A 18 5.69 -6.97 -14.98
C LYS A 18 5.54 -5.97 -13.84
N SER A 19 4.29 -5.62 -13.50
CA SER A 19 4.04 -4.72 -12.38
C SER A 19 2.76 -5.03 -11.63
N LEU A 20 2.73 -4.56 -10.38
CA LEU A 20 1.53 -4.48 -9.56
C LEU A 20 1.36 -3.05 -9.04
N LEU A 21 0.11 -2.64 -8.87
CA LEU A 21 -0.29 -1.35 -8.34
C LEU A 21 -1.05 -1.56 -7.03
N ILE A 22 -0.70 -0.84 -5.98
CA ILE A 22 -1.37 -0.92 -4.67
C ILE A 22 -2.22 0.32 -4.49
N ASP A 23 -3.46 0.16 -4.05
CA ASP A 23 -4.41 1.21 -3.63
C ASP A 23 -4.52 2.39 -4.62
N PRO A 24 -5.05 2.16 -5.82
CA PRO A 24 -5.14 3.21 -6.85
C PRO A 24 -6.17 4.28 -6.49
N PHE A 25 -5.65 5.42 -6.03
CA PHE A 25 -6.37 6.66 -5.81
C PHE A 25 -5.64 7.81 -6.50
N LEU A 26 -6.04 8.14 -7.71
CA LEU A 26 -5.44 9.15 -8.58
C LEU A 26 -6.43 10.27 -8.90
N ARG A 27 -7.65 9.92 -9.36
CA ARG A 27 -8.73 10.89 -9.55
C ARG A 27 -9.21 11.41 -8.21
N GLY A 28 -9.31 12.71 -8.07
CA GLY A 28 -9.69 13.35 -6.81
C GLY A 28 -8.58 13.42 -5.76
N ASN A 29 -7.43 12.85 -6.02
CA ASN A 29 -6.23 13.00 -5.21
C ASN A 29 -5.51 14.31 -5.58
N PRO A 30 -5.49 15.33 -4.70
CA PRO A 30 -4.97 16.65 -5.05
C PRO A 30 -3.45 16.70 -5.26
N ILE A 31 -2.73 15.67 -4.80
CA ILE A 31 -1.27 15.60 -4.95
C ILE A 31 -0.83 14.64 -6.07
N ALA A 32 -1.74 13.84 -6.65
CA ALA A 32 -1.38 12.92 -7.73
C ALA A 32 -0.99 13.69 -9.00
N VAL A 33 0.10 13.26 -9.64
CA VAL A 33 0.58 13.79 -10.92
C VAL A 33 0.34 12.84 -12.08
N THR A 34 0.05 11.57 -11.80
CA THR A 34 -0.26 10.53 -12.78
C THR A 34 -1.77 10.39 -12.94
N LYS A 35 -2.25 10.18 -14.16
CA LYS A 35 -3.66 9.90 -14.42
C LYS A 35 -3.92 8.40 -14.49
N PRO A 36 -5.12 7.92 -14.15
CA PRO A 36 -5.47 6.49 -14.25
C PRO A 36 -5.22 5.90 -15.64
N GLU A 37 -5.42 6.69 -16.70
CA GLU A 37 -5.26 6.28 -18.10
C GLU A 37 -3.79 6.01 -18.47
N ASP A 38 -2.84 6.61 -17.75
CA ASP A 38 -1.40 6.46 -17.99
C ASP A 38 -0.81 5.23 -17.27
N ILE A 39 -1.55 4.64 -16.33
CA ILE A 39 -1.11 3.46 -15.57
C ILE A 39 -1.10 2.23 -16.46
N LYS A 40 0.02 1.51 -16.41
CA LYS A 40 0.18 0.16 -16.97
C LYS A 40 0.52 -0.79 -15.84
N THR A 41 -0.30 -1.81 -15.63
CA THR A 41 -0.11 -2.79 -14.56
C THR A 41 -0.76 -4.13 -14.89
N ASP A 42 -0.18 -5.22 -14.38
CA ASP A 42 -0.72 -6.58 -14.55
C ASP A 42 -1.65 -6.96 -13.39
N TYR A 43 -1.39 -6.41 -12.21
CA TYR A 43 -2.17 -6.68 -10.99
C TYR A 43 -2.47 -5.40 -10.23
N ILE A 44 -3.61 -5.40 -9.54
CA ILE A 44 -3.98 -4.35 -8.57
C ILE A 44 -4.18 -5.04 -7.22
N LEU A 45 -3.47 -4.60 -6.19
CA LEU A 45 -3.64 -5.07 -4.82
C LEU A 45 -4.39 -4.01 -4.02
N LEU A 46 -5.46 -4.41 -3.34
CA LEU A 46 -6.25 -3.50 -2.51
C LEU A 46 -6.07 -3.88 -1.04
N THR A 47 -5.62 -2.91 -0.24
CA THR A 47 -5.41 -3.11 1.20
C THR A 47 -6.73 -3.14 1.95
N HIS A 48 -7.66 -2.28 1.59
CA HIS A 48 -8.99 -2.18 2.19
C HIS A 48 -9.96 -1.39 1.29
N ALA A 49 -11.19 -1.21 1.74
CA ALA A 49 -12.30 -0.81 0.88
C ALA A 49 -12.65 0.68 0.90
N HIS A 50 -11.87 1.55 1.56
CA HIS A 50 -12.13 2.98 1.53
C HIS A 50 -11.93 3.57 0.14
N THR A 51 -12.72 4.61 -0.15
CA THR A 51 -12.76 5.23 -1.50
C THR A 51 -11.39 5.73 -1.95
N ASP A 52 -10.60 6.30 -1.06
CA ASP A 52 -9.25 6.81 -1.30
C ASP A 52 -8.18 5.71 -1.47
N HIS A 53 -8.60 4.44 -1.56
CA HIS A 53 -7.76 3.29 -1.91
C HIS A 53 -8.28 2.52 -3.12
N ILE A 54 -9.59 2.51 -3.37
CA ILE A 54 -10.18 1.69 -4.42
C ILE A 54 -10.75 2.45 -5.60
N LEU A 55 -10.78 3.79 -5.57
CA LEU A 55 -11.53 4.63 -6.52
C LEU A 55 -11.20 4.32 -7.98
N ASP A 56 -9.93 4.15 -8.31
CA ASP A 56 -9.47 3.94 -9.67
C ASP A 56 -9.16 2.47 -10.01
N ALA A 57 -9.41 1.54 -9.07
CA ALA A 57 -9.17 0.12 -9.30
C ALA A 57 -9.96 -0.43 -10.49
N GLU A 58 -11.25 -0.11 -10.58
CA GLU A 58 -12.11 -0.58 -11.67
C GLU A 58 -11.67 -0.09 -13.05
N PRO A 59 -11.51 1.24 -13.31
CA PRO A 59 -11.11 1.71 -14.63
C PRO A 59 -9.70 1.26 -15.02
N ILE A 60 -8.74 1.22 -14.09
CA ILE A 60 -7.39 0.75 -14.37
C ILE A 60 -7.39 -0.75 -14.69
N ALA A 61 -8.09 -1.56 -13.90
CA ALA A 61 -8.20 -3.00 -14.14
C ALA A 61 -8.77 -3.30 -15.53
N LYS A 62 -9.86 -2.61 -15.94
CA LYS A 62 -10.47 -2.78 -17.26
C LYS A 62 -9.55 -2.35 -18.40
N ALA A 63 -8.83 -1.24 -18.24
CA ALA A 63 -7.94 -0.72 -19.28
C ALA A 63 -6.69 -1.59 -19.51
N ASN A 64 -6.26 -2.33 -18.48
CA ASN A 64 -5.04 -3.16 -18.50
C ASN A 64 -5.32 -4.66 -18.53
N ASP A 65 -6.59 -5.09 -18.49
CA ASP A 65 -6.98 -6.49 -18.27
C ASP A 65 -6.35 -7.09 -17.00
N ALA A 66 -6.08 -6.23 -16.01
CA ALA A 66 -5.39 -6.56 -14.77
C ALA A 66 -6.29 -7.34 -13.79
N SER A 67 -5.69 -8.25 -13.01
CA SER A 67 -6.39 -8.96 -11.95
C SER A 67 -6.33 -8.18 -10.64
N VAL A 68 -7.47 -8.06 -9.95
CA VAL A 68 -7.55 -7.40 -8.64
C VAL A 68 -7.39 -8.44 -7.52
N VAL A 69 -6.41 -8.23 -6.67
CA VAL A 69 -6.10 -9.07 -5.50
C VAL A 69 -6.58 -8.33 -4.25
N ALA A 70 -7.40 -8.96 -3.45
CA ALA A 70 -7.92 -8.37 -2.22
C ALA A 70 -8.39 -9.45 -1.24
N ILE A 71 -8.77 -9.03 -0.03
CA ILE A 71 -9.51 -9.90 0.89
C ILE A 71 -10.80 -10.37 0.22
N VAL A 72 -11.27 -11.57 0.55
CA VAL A 72 -12.37 -12.26 -0.15
C VAL A 72 -13.60 -11.37 -0.35
N GLU A 73 -14.02 -10.61 0.66
CA GLU A 73 -15.20 -9.76 0.58
C GLU A 73 -15.04 -8.63 -0.46
N LEU A 74 -13.88 -7.95 -0.43
CA LEU A 74 -13.59 -6.89 -1.40
C LEU A 74 -13.36 -7.44 -2.81
N ALA A 75 -12.67 -8.58 -2.93
CA ALA A 75 -12.51 -9.27 -4.22
C ALA A 75 -13.88 -9.68 -4.80
N THR A 76 -14.79 -10.15 -3.96
CA THR A 76 -16.17 -10.48 -4.37
C THR A 76 -16.91 -9.22 -4.86
N TYR A 77 -16.82 -8.11 -4.13
CA TYR A 77 -17.40 -6.85 -4.56
C TYR A 77 -16.85 -6.39 -5.92
N MET A 78 -15.54 -6.50 -6.12
CA MET A 78 -14.89 -6.16 -7.40
C MET A 78 -15.33 -7.12 -8.53
N SER A 79 -15.60 -8.39 -8.23
CA SER A 79 -16.11 -9.34 -9.21
C SER A 79 -17.51 -8.98 -9.73
N TRP A 80 -18.37 -8.35 -8.91
CA TRP A 80 -19.67 -7.82 -9.35
C TRP A 80 -19.53 -6.72 -10.41
N LYS A 81 -18.39 -6.01 -10.41
CA LYS A 81 -18.02 -5.03 -11.44
C LYS A 81 -17.42 -5.69 -12.70
N LYS A 82 -17.49 -7.03 -12.79
CA LYS A 82 -16.98 -7.86 -13.90
C LYS A 82 -15.43 -7.76 -14.06
N LEU A 83 -14.72 -7.57 -12.97
CA LEU A 83 -13.25 -7.61 -12.96
C LEU A 83 -12.77 -9.04 -12.73
N LYS A 84 -11.56 -9.35 -13.23
CA LYS A 84 -10.81 -10.53 -12.82
C LYS A 84 -10.34 -10.32 -11.38
N THR A 85 -10.64 -11.26 -10.49
CA THR A 85 -10.30 -11.12 -9.07
C THR A 85 -9.61 -12.35 -8.52
N ILE A 86 -8.72 -12.15 -7.58
CA ILE A 86 -8.09 -13.16 -6.76
C ILE A 86 -8.39 -12.83 -5.30
N GLY A 87 -9.34 -13.57 -4.71
CA GLY A 87 -9.66 -13.44 -3.29
C GLY A 87 -8.64 -14.17 -2.43
N MET A 88 -8.16 -13.54 -1.38
CA MET A 88 -7.26 -14.13 -0.39
C MET A 88 -7.66 -13.72 1.03
N ASN A 89 -6.93 -14.18 2.04
CA ASN A 89 -7.20 -13.82 3.42
C ASN A 89 -5.89 -13.65 4.21
N MET A 90 -6.02 -13.09 5.42
CA MET A 90 -4.88 -12.82 6.31
C MET A 90 -3.97 -14.05 6.47
N GLY A 91 -2.67 -13.83 6.32
CA GLY A 91 -1.65 -14.87 6.38
C GLY A 91 -1.49 -15.70 5.10
N GLY A 92 -2.44 -15.59 4.15
CA GLY A 92 -2.35 -16.24 2.84
C GLY A 92 -1.28 -15.60 1.94
N THR A 93 -0.80 -16.38 0.97
CA THR A 93 0.14 -15.92 -0.07
C THR A 93 -0.40 -16.30 -1.43
N VAL A 94 -0.36 -15.36 -2.36
CA VAL A 94 -0.71 -15.57 -3.77
C VAL A 94 0.56 -15.43 -4.62
N ASP A 95 0.76 -16.37 -5.54
CA ASP A 95 1.81 -16.30 -6.55
C ASP A 95 1.27 -15.56 -7.79
N LEU A 96 1.90 -14.45 -8.12
CA LEU A 96 1.57 -13.60 -9.27
C LEU A 96 2.47 -13.91 -10.49
N GLY A 97 3.29 -14.95 -10.40
CA GLY A 97 4.25 -15.36 -11.41
C GLY A 97 5.58 -14.60 -11.32
N PHE A 98 5.57 -13.28 -11.30
CA PHE A 98 6.77 -12.45 -11.17
C PHE A 98 7.06 -12.03 -9.73
N ALA A 99 6.06 -12.10 -8.86
CA ALA A 99 6.14 -11.75 -7.45
C ALA A 99 5.22 -12.65 -6.61
N LYS A 100 5.50 -12.77 -5.32
CA LYS A 100 4.58 -13.34 -4.34
C LYS A 100 4.03 -12.22 -3.47
N ALA A 101 2.71 -12.23 -3.25
CA ALA A 101 2.03 -11.28 -2.38
C ALA A 101 1.44 -12.02 -1.17
N LYS A 102 1.92 -11.73 0.04
CA LYS A 102 1.39 -12.24 1.30
C LYS A 102 0.56 -11.17 1.98
N MET A 103 -0.67 -11.49 2.36
CA MET A 103 -1.54 -10.58 3.10
C MET A 103 -1.19 -10.60 4.58
N THR A 104 -1.01 -9.41 5.17
CA THR A 104 -0.75 -9.20 6.60
C THR A 104 -1.87 -8.44 7.26
N GLN A 105 -1.92 -8.47 8.58
CA GLN A 105 -2.89 -7.71 9.37
C GLN A 105 -2.65 -6.21 9.24
N ALA A 106 -3.75 -5.44 9.32
CA ALA A 106 -3.78 -4.02 9.59
C ALA A 106 -4.94 -3.71 10.55
N PHE A 107 -4.80 -2.72 11.41
CA PHE A 107 -5.84 -2.30 12.34
C PHE A 107 -6.46 -0.99 11.89
N HIS A 108 -7.53 -1.11 11.13
CA HIS A 108 -8.27 0.00 10.53
C HIS A 108 -9.72 -0.42 10.28
N SER A 109 -10.53 0.42 9.70
CA SER A 109 -11.85 0.06 9.19
C SER A 109 -11.78 -0.26 7.68
N SER A 110 -12.82 -0.91 7.16
CA SER A 110 -12.86 -1.29 5.74
C SER A 110 -14.32 -1.33 5.28
N GLY A 111 -14.89 -0.16 5.05
CA GLY A 111 -16.27 0.01 4.59
C GLY A 111 -16.32 0.47 3.13
N ILE A 112 -17.17 -0.16 2.31
CA ILE A 112 -17.48 0.30 0.96
C ILE A 112 -18.63 1.29 1.07
N SER A 113 -18.36 2.56 0.76
CA SER A 113 -19.40 3.59 0.68
C SER A 113 -20.14 3.47 -0.64
N LEU A 114 -21.45 3.25 -0.57
CA LEU A 114 -22.34 3.22 -1.72
C LEU A 114 -23.03 4.58 -1.88
N GLU A 115 -23.57 4.82 -3.08
CA GLU A 115 -24.55 5.90 -3.27
C GLU A 115 -25.71 5.69 -2.29
N GLU A 116 -26.41 6.76 -1.90
CA GLU A 116 -27.49 6.73 -0.89
C GLU A 116 -27.06 6.63 0.58
N GLY A 117 -25.78 6.81 0.90
CA GLY A 117 -25.29 6.86 2.28
C GLY A 117 -25.23 5.51 2.98
N GLN A 118 -25.24 4.41 2.24
CA GLN A 118 -25.05 3.07 2.76
C GLN A 118 -23.57 2.72 2.84
N ILE A 119 -23.17 2.04 3.89
CA ILE A 119 -21.84 1.46 4.03
C ILE A 119 -22.00 -0.05 4.15
N ILE A 120 -21.35 -0.80 3.29
CA ILE A 120 -21.29 -2.26 3.38
C ILE A 120 -19.91 -2.73 3.82
N TYR A 121 -19.87 -3.89 4.47
CA TYR A 121 -18.63 -4.48 4.95
C TYR A 121 -17.72 -4.88 3.79
N GLY A 122 -16.48 -4.37 3.79
CA GLY A 122 -15.48 -4.62 2.74
C GLY A 122 -14.42 -5.66 3.08
N GLY A 123 -14.62 -6.44 4.13
CA GLY A 123 -13.60 -7.35 4.68
C GLY A 123 -12.70 -6.64 5.71
N LEU A 124 -11.74 -7.36 6.27
CA LEU A 124 -10.74 -6.79 7.17
C LEU A 124 -9.70 -5.98 6.37
N PRO A 125 -9.20 -4.86 6.91
CA PRO A 125 -8.09 -4.13 6.32
C PRO A 125 -6.80 -4.96 6.39
N ALA A 126 -5.92 -4.74 5.42
CA ALA A 126 -4.71 -5.53 5.22
C ALA A 126 -3.50 -4.68 4.88
N GLY A 127 -2.31 -5.23 5.13
CA GLY A 127 -1.08 -4.87 4.45
C GLY A 127 -0.64 -5.98 3.51
N TYR A 128 0.43 -5.74 2.76
CA TYR A 128 1.03 -6.74 1.87
C TYR A 128 2.54 -6.81 2.04
N ILE A 129 3.07 -8.04 2.09
CA ILE A 129 4.48 -8.32 1.89
C ILE A 129 4.63 -8.83 0.46
N ILE A 130 5.42 -8.11 -0.35
CA ILE A 130 5.68 -8.41 -1.75
C ILE A 130 7.10 -8.91 -1.88
N GLU A 131 7.28 -10.12 -2.38
CA GLU A 131 8.59 -10.73 -2.62
C GLU A 131 8.81 -10.89 -4.13
N ALA A 132 9.86 -10.27 -4.68
CA ALA A 132 10.27 -10.40 -6.08
C ALA A 132 11.78 -10.16 -6.22
N GLU A 133 12.45 -10.90 -7.09
CA GLU A 133 13.90 -10.78 -7.37
C GLU A 133 14.79 -10.80 -6.12
N GLY A 134 14.38 -11.57 -5.08
CA GLY A 134 15.13 -11.65 -3.82
C GLY A 134 14.97 -10.46 -2.89
N LEU A 135 14.09 -9.51 -3.23
CA LEU A 135 13.76 -8.33 -2.43
C LEU A 135 12.37 -8.48 -1.80
N THR A 136 12.20 -7.87 -0.64
CA THR A 136 10.95 -7.86 0.12
C THR A 136 10.49 -6.43 0.38
N VAL A 137 9.30 -6.09 -0.10
CA VAL A 137 8.64 -4.80 0.15
C VAL A 137 7.41 -5.03 1.01
N LEU A 138 7.32 -4.33 2.13
CA LEU A 138 6.11 -4.25 2.95
C LEU A 138 5.35 -2.97 2.59
N HIS A 139 4.07 -3.09 2.23
CA HIS A 139 3.12 -1.98 2.23
C HIS A 139 2.16 -2.21 3.39
N ALA A 140 2.21 -1.36 4.41
CA ALA A 140 1.46 -1.59 5.65
C ALA A 140 -0.05 -1.40 5.49
N GLY A 141 -0.49 -0.74 4.40
CA GLY A 141 -1.86 -0.26 4.27
C GLY A 141 -2.17 0.82 5.31
N ASP A 142 -3.44 1.10 5.51
CA ASP A 142 -3.89 1.97 6.58
C ASP A 142 -3.98 1.18 7.88
N THR A 143 -3.28 1.66 8.89
CA THR A 143 -3.20 0.95 10.18
C THR A 143 -2.83 1.88 11.32
N SER A 144 -3.32 1.55 12.53
CA SER A 144 -2.72 1.99 13.79
C SER A 144 -1.48 1.16 14.11
N LEU A 145 -0.71 1.54 15.12
CA LEU A 145 0.37 0.74 15.68
C LEU A 145 -0.18 -0.50 16.38
N PHE A 146 0.42 -1.68 16.15
CA PHE A 146 0.08 -2.92 16.85
C PHE A 146 1.31 -3.81 17.04
N SER A 147 1.31 -4.61 18.11
CA SER A 147 2.48 -5.36 18.58
C SER A 147 3.04 -6.37 17.58
N ASP A 148 2.17 -6.95 16.74
CA ASP A 148 2.57 -8.02 15.82
C ASP A 148 3.39 -7.51 14.64
N MET A 149 3.52 -6.18 14.45
CA MET A 149 4.49 -5.56 13.53
C MET A 149 5.91 -6.03 13.83
N ARG A 150 6.26 -6.21 15.12
CA ARG A 150 7.55 -6.79 15.54
C ARG A 150 7.72 -8.20 14.99
N MET A 151 6.72 -9.07 15.15
CA MET A 151 6.75 -10.44 14.66
C MET A 151 6.88 -10.48 13.14
N ILE A 152 6.23 -9.56 12.41
CA ILE A 152 6.37 -9.43 10.96
C ILE A 152 7.82 -9.12 10.60
N GLY A 153 8.44 -8.13 11.25
CA GLY A 153 9.85 -7.76 11.04
C GLY A 153 10.83 -8.89 11.38
N GLU A 154 10.59 -9.61 12.48
CA GLU A 154 11.43 -10.75 12.87
C GLU A 154 11.38 -11.92 11.88
N ARG A 155 10.24 -12.11 11.19
CA ARG A 155 10.03 -13.22 10.25
C ARG A 155 10.41 -12.90 8.81
N HIS A 156 10.45 -11.64 8.43
CA HIS A 156 10.69 -11.18 7.07
C HIS A 156 11.86 -10.19 7.05
N LYS A 157 12.84 -10.43 6.19
CA LYS A 157 13.92 -9.48 5.93
C LYS A 157 13.39 -8.40 4.99
N ILE A 158 12.81 -7.34 5.55
CA ILE A 158 12.16 -6.29 4.78
C ILE A 158 13.22 -5.33 4.23
N ASP A 159 13.30 -5.20 2.90
CA ASP A 159 14.19 -4.24 2.25
C ASP A 159 13.57 -2.84 2.24
N VAL A 160 12.26 -2.74 1.97
CA VAL A 160 11.53 -1.48 1.98
C VAL A 160 10.22 -1.63 2.75
N ALA A 161 10.00 -0.76 3.73
CA ALA A 161 8.71 -0.60 4.41
C ALA A 161 8.05 0.71 3.99
N ILE A 162 6.82 0.61 3.47
CA ILE A 162 5.98 1.74 3.06
C ILE A 162 4.88 1.87 4.10
N ILE A 163 4.91 2.92 4.92
CA ILE A 163 4.10 3.05 6.12
C ILE A 163 3.37 4.40 6.21
N PRO A 164 2.11 4.42 6.68
CA PRO A 164 1.34 5.64 6.85
C PRO A 164 1.88 6.47 8.04
N ILE A 165 1.86 7.81 7.88
CA ILE A 165 2.24 8.75 8.94
C ILE A 165 1.22 9.87 9.15
N GLY A 166 0.04 9.80 8.53
CA GLY A 166 -0.92 10.90 8.46
C GLY A 166 -1.58 11.29 9.78
N ASP A 167 -1.45 10.46 10.83
CA ASP A 167 -2.19 10.61 12.09
C ASP A 167 -3.70 10.50 11.85
N HIS A 168 -4.52 11.22 12.48
CA HIS A 168 -5.98 11.32 12.40
C HIS A 168 -6.74 10.03 11.97
N TYR A 169 -6.34 9.41 10.85
CA TYR A 169 -6.95 8.17 10.32
C TYR A 169 -6.03 6.95 10.43
N THR A 170 -4.71 7.14 10.55
CA THR A 170 -3.70 6.08 10.62
C THR A 170 -2.73 6.35 11.76
N MET A 171 -1.59 5.64 11.79
CA MET A 171 -0.48 6.02 12.68
C MET A 171 -0.07 7.46 12.44
N GLY A 172 0.24 8.18 13.51
CA GLY A 172 0.99 9.43 13.46
C GLY A 172 2.50 9.17 13.41
N PRO A 173 3.33 10.23 13.23
CA PRO A 173 4.78 10.09 13.14
C PRO A 173 5.43 9.35 14.32
N GLU A 174 4.92 9.51 15.54
CA GLU A 174 5.46 8.84 16.74
C GLU A 174 5.28 7.32 16.66
N ASP A 175 4.05 6.88 16.39
CA ASP A 175 3.73 5.46 16.24
C ASP A 175 4.44 4.85 15.02
N ALA A 176 4.56 5.61 13.94
CA ALA A 176 5.24 5.17 12.73
C ALA A 176 6.76 4.97 12.94
N LEU A 177 7.42 5.76 13.79
CA LEU A 177 8.80 5.52 14.20
C LEU A 177 8.95 4.18 14.95
N GLN A 178 8.02 3.89 15.85
CA GLN A 178 8.02 2.61 16.56
C GLN A 178 7.71 1.43 15.62
N ALA A 179 6.77 1.62 14.67
CA ALA A 179 6.49 0.62 13.64
C ALA A 179 7.71 0.35 12.75
N ALA A 180 8.41 1.39 12.33
CA ALA A 180 9.64 1.28 11.54
C ALA A 180 10.72 0.48 12.28
N GLU A 181 10.94 0.76 13.59
CA GLU A 181 11.85 -0.02 14.42
C GLU A 181 11.46 -1.51 14.46
N TRP A 182 10.16 -1.80 14.67
CA TRP A 182 9.69 -3.18 14.76
C TRP A 182 9.74 -3.92 13.44
N TYR A 183 9.47 -3.26 12.33
CA TYR A 183 9.63 -3.86 11.00
C TYR A 183 11.09 -4.11 10.62
N GLY A 184 12.03 -3.30 11.12
CA GLY A 184 13.46 -3.46 10.89
C GLY A 184 13.86 -3.37 9.42
N ALA A 185 13.11 -2.60 8.61
CA ALA A 185 13.36 -2.45 7.19
C ALA A 185 14.66 -1.67 6.91
N LYS A 186 15.34 -2.01 5.79
CA LYS A 186 16.54 -1.28 5.35
C LYS A 186 16.22 0.14 4.88
N LEU A 187 15.02 0.38 4.36
CA LEU A 187 14.52 1.69 3.92
C LEU A 187 13.06 1.85 4.32
N VAL A 188 12.71 3.02 4.85
CA VAL A 188 11.33 3.38 5.20
C VAL A 188 10.85 4.52 4.31
N ILE A 189 9.68 4.36 3.71
CA ILE A 189 9.03 5.37 2.87
C ILE A 189 7.71 5.77 3.55
N PRO A 190 7.57 7.02 4.01
CA PRO A 190 6.31 7.52 4.55
C PRO A 190 5.28 7.75 3.45
N ILE A 191 4.03 7.38 3.73
CA ILE A 191 2.87 7.57 2.86
C ILE A 191 1.67 8.08 3.63
N HIS A 192 0.52 8.27 2.97
CA HIS A 192 -0.77 8.63 3.55
C HIS A 192 -0.70 9.92 4.39
N TYR A 193 -0.08 10.98 3.84
CA TYR A 193 0.01 12.30 4.44
C TYR A 193 -0.17 13.39 3.37
N ASP A 194 -0.48 14.61 3.78
CA ASP A 194 -0.65 15.83 2.97
C ASP A 194 -1.74 15.79 1.88
N THR A 195 -2.43 14.67 1.69
CA THR A 195 -3.52 14.56 0.70
C THR A 195 -4.74 15.35 1.13
N PHE A 196 -5.05 15.36 2.43
CA PHE A 196 -6.19 16.06 3.01
C PHE A 196 -5.75 16.91 4.20
N PRO A 197 -6.47 18.01 4.54
CA PRO A 197 -6.09 18.86 5.66
C PRO A 197 -5.88 18.14 7.00
N PRO A 198 -6.69 17.12 7.40
CA PRO A 198 -6.51 16.41 8.66
C PRO A 198 -5.24 15.58 8.76
N ILE A 199 -4.64 15.18 7.62
CA ILE A 199 -3.47 14.29 7.57
C ILE A 199 -2.19 15.02 7.13
N ARG A 200 -2.08 16.32 7.39
CA ARG A 200 -0.87 17.08 7.11
C ARG A 200 0.24 16.71 8.09
N GLN A 201 1.41 16.34 7.54
CA GLN A 201 2.59 15.96 8.32
C GLN A 201 3.89 16.46 7.68
N ASP A 202 4.91 16.73 8.48
CA ASP A 202 6.27 17.00 8.00
C ASP A 202 7.03 15.66 7.83
N ALA A 203 6.95 15.10 6.61
CA ALA A 203 7.60 13.84 6.28
C ALA A 203 9.14 13.94 6.33
N GLU A 204 9.70 15.12 6.04
CA GLU A 204 11.15 15.34 6.17
C GLU A 204 11.58 15.32 7.64
N ALA A 205 10.79 15.89 8.56
CA ALA A 205 11.06 15.78 10.00
C ALA A 205 10.96 14.32 10.47
N PHE A 206 9.99 13.56 9.96
CA PHE A 206 9.88 12.13 10.24
C PHE A 206 11.14 11.36 9.79
N VAL A 207 11.59 11.58 8.56
CA VAL A 207 12.81 10.92 8.02
C VAL A 207 14.04 11.30 8.82
N ARG A 208 14.25 12.58 9.18
CA ARG A 208 15.35 13.00 10.07
C ARG A 208 15.36 12.25 11.40
N ARG A 209 14.16 11.97 11.95
CA ARG A 209 14.03 11.22 13.22
C ARG A 209 14.35 9.73 13.04
N LEU A 210 13.94 9.11 11.91
CA LEU A 210 14.37 7.75 11.55
C LEU A 210 15.90 7.64 11.48
N GLU A 211 16.54 8.59 10.79
CA GLU A 211 17.99 8.63 10.64
C GLU A 211 18.71 8.80 11.99
N ALA A 212 18.16 9.63 12.88
CA ALA A 212 18.68 9.77 14.24
C ALA A 212 18.57 8.48 15.07
N GLN A 213 17.69 7.55 14.70
CA GLN A 213 17.55 6.21 15.28
C GLN A 213 18.37 5.14 14.54
N GLY A 214 19.16 5.54 13.53
CA GLY A 214 20.01 4.63 12.75
C GLY A 214 19.25 3.89 11.63
N GLN A 215 18.04 4.29 11.29
CA GLN A 215 17.27 3.75 10.17
C GLN A 215 17.35 4.68 8.96
N ARG A 216 17.25 4.13 7.75
CA ARG A 216 17.20 4.94 6.53
C ARG A 216 15.76 5.27 6.18
N GLY A 217 15.49 6.53 5.89
CA GLY A 217 14.20 6.99 5.40
C GLY A 217 14.33 7.70 4.05
N LYS A 218 13.25 7.73 3.29
CA LYS A 218 13.17 8.50 2.04
C LYS A 218 11.78 9.09 1.85
N VAL A 219 11.70 10.40 1.79
CA VAL A 219 10.50 11.09 1.29
C VAL A 219 10.47 10.97 -0.23
N MET A 220 9.32 10.59 -0.78
CA MET A 220 9.10 10.54 -2.22
C MET A 220 7.98 11.53 -2.58
N ALA A 221 8.21 12.34 -3.57
CA ALA A 221 7.15 13.14 -4.20
C ALA A 221 6.31 12.27 -5.14
N PRO A 222 5.01 12.56 -5.34
CA PRO A 222 4.21 11.88 -6.35
C PRO A 222 4.86 11.95 -7.74
N GLY A 223 5.02 10.78 -8.37
CA GLY A 223 5.77 10.61 -9.62
C GLY A 223 7.22 10.16 -9.46
N ASP A 224 7.78 10.23 -8.25
CA ASP A 224 9.14 9.76 -7.99
C ASP A 224 9.25 8.24 -8.13
N GLN A 225 10.43 7.83 -8.60
CA GLN A 225 10.81 6.43 -8.77
C GLN A 225 12.13 6.14 -8.05
N ILE A 226 12.23 4.95 -7.49
CA ILE A 226 13.48 4.43 -6.94
C ILE A 226 13.74 3.02 -7.46
N GLU A 227 15.01 2.73 -7.69
CA GLU A 227 15.50 1.38 -8.00
C GLU A 227 16.04 0.74 -6.73
N ILE A 228 15.59 -0.46 -6.42
CA ILE A 228 16.09 -1.29 -5.32
C ILE A 228 16.77 -2.51 -5.93
N ALA A 229 18.01 -2.74 -5.55
CA ALA A 229 18.80 -3.91 -5.93
C ALA A 229 19.01 -4.83 -4.73
N ALA A 230 19.05 -6.14 -4.97
CA ALA A 230 19.52 -7.10 -3.97
C ALA A 230 21.02 -6.88 -3.75
N GLU A 231 21.42 -6.80 -2.47
CA GLU A 231 22.83 -6.73 -2.04
C GLU A 231 23.48 -8.11 -2.06
#